data_bc9801cbf55cae2213e7906213601a0d
#
_entry.id   bc9801cbf55cae2213e7906213601a0d
#
_cell.length_a   1.000
_cell.length_b   1.000
_cell.length_c   1.000
_cell.angle_alpha   90.00
_cell.angle_beta   90.00
_cell.angle_gamma   90.00
#
_symmetry.space_group_name_H-M   'P 1'
#
loop_
_entity.id
_entity.type
_entity.pdbx_description
1 polymer ?
#
loop_
_entity_poly.entity_id
_entity_poly.type
_entity_poly.pdbx_seq_one_letter_code
_entity_poly.pdbx_strand_id
1 'polypeptide(L)'
;ISSISAAAALNDFDLVKKGETLIIKECPSLSSELISLIRESRGNKTVLAILKVGKRWSLVREILIKEEIINKSIIALSVGMPTQIIQYASQYKKDFMPYFSLILIRFD
;
A
#
# COMPACT_ATOMS: atom_id res chain seq x y z
N ILE A 1 5.49 4.39 11.78
CA ILE A 1 4.36 3.53 12.16
C ILE A 1 3.11 4.33 12.50
N SER A 2 3.25 5.50 13.11
CA SER A 2 2.09 6.32 13.42
C SER A 2 1.32 6.75 12.15
N SER A 3 2.01 7.02 11.05
CA SER A 3 1.34 7.37 9.79
C SER A 3 0.60 6.17 9.20
N ILE A 4 1.14 4.96 9.36
CA ILE A 4 0.48 3.73 8.90
C ILE A 4 -0.79 3.49 9.71
N SER A 5 -0.71 3.61 11.04
CA SER A 5 -1.86 3.43 11.93
C SER A 5 -2.94 4.48 11.67
N ALA A 6 -2.54 5.73 11.46
CA ALA A 6 -3.48 6.81 11.16
C ALA A 6 -4.20 6.56 9.83
N ALA A 7 -3.47 6.13 8.81
CA ALA A 7 -4.06 5.84 7.51
C ALA A 7 -5.07 4.68 7.61
N ALA A 8 -4.74 3.64 8.34
CA ALA A 8 -5.63 2.51 8.55
C ALA A 8 -6.91 2.93 9.27
N ALA A 9 -6.78 3.69 10.34
CA ALA A 9 -7.92 4.14 11.14
C ALA A 9 -8.89 5.02 10.34
N LEU A 10 -8.37 5.89 9.48
CA LEU A 10 -9.19 6.81 8.71
C LEU A 10 -10.02 6.12 7.63
N ASN A 11 -9.67 4.90 7.24
CA ASN A 11 -10.41 4.12 6.24
C ASN A 11 -11.02 2.84 6.80
N ASP A 12 -11.13 2.71 8.11
CA ASP A 12 -11.62 1.50 8.76
C ASP A 12 -10.88 0.25 8.27
N PHE A 13 -9.60 0.42 7.94
CA PHE A 13 -8.76 -0.66 7.45
C PHE A 13 -8.17 -1.40 8.65
N ASP A 14 -8.46 -2.69 8.77
CA ASP A 14 -7.89 -3.52 9.82
C ASP A 14 -6.41 -3.74 9.54
N LEU A 15 -5.56 -3.03 10.27
CA LEU A 15 -4.12 -3.07 10.01
C LEU A 15 -3.55 -4.47 10.26
N VAL A 16 -3.83 -5.03 11.42
CA VAL A 16 -3.39 -6.39 11.75
C VAL A 16 -4.46 -7.07 12.58
N LYS A 17 -4.95 -8.22 12.11
CA LYS A 17 -5.85 -9.07 12.87
C LYS A 17 -5.04 -10.12 13.63
N LYS A 18 -5.67 -10.79 14.59
CA LYS A 18 -5.00 -11.84 15.37
C LYS A 18 -4.46 -12.92 14.43
N GLY A 19 -3.19 -13.26 14.59
CA GLY A 19 -2.53 -14.27 13.77
C GLY A 19 -1.95 -13.75 12.46
N GLU A 20 -2.11 -12.46 12.18
CA GLU A 20 -1.54 -11.83 10.99
C GLU A 20 -0.19 -11.17 11.28
N THR A 21 0.60 -10.98 10.23
CA THR A 21 1.88 -10.28 10.29
C THR A 21 1.81 -9.01 9.46
N LEU A 22 2.33 -7.92 9.99
CA LEU A 22 2.50 -6.69 9.24
C LEU A 22 3.95 -6.60 8.75
N ILE A 23 4.14 -6.50 7.45
CA ILE A 23 5.45 -6.25 6.85
C ILE A 23 5.49 -4.82 6.33
N ILE A 24 6.49 -4.07 6.75
CA ILE A 24 6.72 -2.69 6.33
C ILE A 24 7.98 -2.66 5.48
N LYS A 25 7.87 -2.22 4.24
CA LYS A 25 9.00 -2.16 3.30
C LYS A 25 8.99 -0.86 2.50
N GLU A 26 10.15 -0.35 2.17
CA GLU A 26 10.25 0.68 1.14
C GLU A 26 9.88 0.04 -0.20
N CYS A 27 9.31 0.84 -1.09
CA CYS A 27 8.96 0.35 -2.43
C CYS A 27 10.21 -0.22 -3.12
N PRO A 28 10.20 -1.50 -3.51
CA PRO A 28 11.35 -2.11 -4.17
C PRO A 28 11.71 -1.40 -5.48
N SER A 29 12.99 -1.40 -5.82
CA SER A 29 13.47 -0.80 -7.07
C SER A 29 13.09 -1.62 -8.28
N LEU A 30 13.01 -2.93 -8.14
CA LEU A 30 12.71 -3.85 -9.23
C LEU A 30 11.28 -4.35 -9.13
N SER A 31 10.60 -4.41 -10.29
CA SER A 31 9.24 -4.95 -10.38
C SER A 31 9.18 -6.39 -9.89
N SER A 32 10.18 -7.19 -10.21
CA SER A 32 10.23 -8.59 -9.78
C SER A 32 10.27 -8.74 -8.26
N GLU A 33 10.95 -7.85 -7.57
CA GLU A 33 11.00 -7.86 -6.11
C GLU A 33 9.62 -7.54 -5.51
N LEU A 34 8.93 -6.56 -6.08
CA LEU A 34 7.60 -6.20 -5.60
C LEU A 34 6.60 -7.34 -5.85
N ILE A 35 6.65 -7.95 -7.03
CA ILE A 35 5.79 -9.08 -7.37
C ILE A 35 6.03 -10.25 -6.41
N SER A 36 7.29 -10.59 -6.14
CA SER A 36 7.65 -11.66 -5.20
C SER A 36 7.13 -11.37 -3.80
N LEU A 37 7.30 -10.12 -3.34
CA LEU A 37 6.81 -9.70 -2.02
C LEU A 37 5.30 -9.86 -1.90
N ILE A 38 4.56 -9.44 -2.93
CA ILE A 38 3.10 -9.58 -2.97
C ILE A 38 2.68 -11.05 -2.93
N ARG A 39 3.30 -11.88 -3.75
CA ARG A 39 2.95 -13.30 -3.84
C ARG A 39 3.28 -14.08 -2.57
N GLU A 40 4.40 -13.79 -1.95
CA GLU A 40 4.76 -14.39 -0.66
C GLU A 40 3.78 -13.97 0.42
N SER A 41 3.41 -12.71 0.46
CA SER A 41 2.51 -12.18 1.48
C SER A 41 1.11 -12.78 1.37
N ARG A 42 0.63 -12.97 0.15
CA ARG A 42 -0.72 -13.49 -0.09
C ARG A 42 -0.94 -14.85 0.56
N GLY A 43 0.07 -15.68 0.62
CA GLY A 43 -0.04 -17.04 1.18
C GLY A 43 0.16 -17.13 2.69
N ASN A 44 0.53 -16.05 3.36
CA ASN A 44 1.06 -16.11 4.73
C ASN A 44 0.34 -15.23 5.74
N LYS A 45 -0.94 -14.91 5.50
CA LYS A 45 -1.72 -14.03 6.40
C LYS A 45 -0.96 -12.75 6.74
N THR A 46 -0.45 -12.10 5.72
CA THR A 46 0.40 -10.93 5.86
C THR A 46 -0.31 -9.69 5.32
N VAL A 47 -0.18 -8.59 6.03
CA VAL A 47 -0.56 -7.26 5.57
C VAL A 47 0.72 -6.54 5.15
N LEU A 48 0.71 -5.90 3.99
CA LEU A 48 1.86 -5.14 3.49
C LEU A 48 1.63 -3.65 3.66
N ALA A 49 2.66 -2.97 4.14
CA ALA A 49 2.76 -1.51 4.10
C ALA A 49 3.97 -1.16 3.26
N ILE A 50 3.75 -0.58 2.09
CA ILE A 50 4.82 -0.20 1.16
C ILE A 50 5.00 1.31 1.23
N LEU A 51 6.21 1.74 1.56
CA LEU A 51 6.56 3.14 1.79
C LEU A 51 7.30 3.76 0.62
N LYS A 52 7.26 5.08 0.53
CA LYS A 52 8.07 5.86 -0.42
C LYS A 52 7.82 5.45 -1.88
N VAL A 53 6.56 5.30 -2.22
CA VAL A 53 6.16 4.88 -3.58
C VAL A 53 6.51 5.96 -4.62
N GLY A 54 6.08 7.19 -4.37
CA GLY A 54 6.45 8.34 -5.19
C GLY A 54 6.24 8.15 -6.69
N LYS A 55 7.31 8.35 -7.45
CA LYS A 55 7.29 8.29 -8.91
C LYS A 55 7.03 6.88 -9.46
N ARG A 56 7.16 5.86 -8.63
CA ARG A 56 6.94 4.47 -9.06
C ARG A 56 5.47 4.08 -9.08
N TRP A 57 4.58 4.98 -8.68
CA TRP A 57 3.17 4.64 -8.57
C TRP A 57 2.58 4.05 -9.84
N SER A 58 2.90 4.60 -11.02
CA SER A 58 2.37 4.10 -12.27
C SER A 58 2.69 2.61 -12.47
N LEU A 59 3.94 2.22 -12.21
CA LEU A 59 4.38 0.83 -12.30
C LEU A 59 3.72 -0.03 -11.21
N VAL A 60 3.70 0.48 -9.98
CA VAL A 60 3.08 -0.24 -8.86
C VAL A 60 1.59 -0.48 -9.13
N ARG A 61 0.89 0.54 -9.65
CA ARG A 61 -0.53 0.40 -10.00
C ARG A 61 -0.76 -0.75 -10.98
N GLU A 62 0.06 -0.84 -12.03
CA GLU A 62 -0.05 -1.92 -13.00
C GLU A 62 0.12 -3.29 -12.34
N ILE A 63 1.07 -3.41 -11.43
CA ILE A 63 1.29 -4.65 -10.69
C ILE A 63 0.09 -4.99 -9.81
N LEU A 64 -0.47 -4.01 -9.10
CA LEU A 64 -1.64 -4.23 -8.25
C LEU A 64 -2.85 -4.68 -9.09
N ILE A 65 -3.01 -4.15 -10.29
CA ILE A 65 -4.07 -4.56 -11.20
C ILE A 65 -3.84 -5.99 -11.68
N LYS A 66 -2.63 -6.30 -12.12
CA LYS A 66 -2.27 -7.65 -12.61
C LYS A 66 -2.44 -8.71 -11.52
N GLU A 67 -2.05 -8.40 -10.29
CA GLU A 67 -2.16 -9.31 -9.17
C GLU A 67 -3.56 -9.31 -8.54
N GLU A 68 -4.48 -8.56 -9.12
CA GLU A 68 -5.89 -8.50 -8.72
C GLU A 68 -6.11 -8.01 -7.28
N ILE A 69 -5.28 -7.09 -6.83
CA ILE A 69 -5.36 -6.52 -5.48
C ILE A 69 -5.54 -5.00 -5.44
N ILE A 70 -5.75 -4.37 -6.60
CA ILE A 70 -5.96 -2.91 -6.64
C ILE A 70 -7.16 -2.48 -5.78
N ASN A 71 -8.21 -3.30 -5.74
CA ASN A 71 -9.41 -3.00 -4.97
C ASN A 71 -9.26 -3.31 -3.47
N LYS A 72 -8.18 -3.94 -3.08
CA LYS A 72 -7.87 -4.27 -1.68
C LYS A 72 -6.76 -3.40 -1.12
N SER A 73 -6.32 -2.42 -1.89
CA SER A 73 -5.22 -1.56 -1.53
C SER A 73 -5.72 -0.16 -1.19
N ILE A 74 -5.17 0.41 -0.13
CA ILE A 74 -5.44 1.78 0.30
C ILE A 74 -4.15 2.57 0.13
N ILE A 75 -4.27 3.79 -0.39
CA ILE A 75 -3.15 4.71 -0.47
C ILE A 75 -3.31 5.84 0.54
N ALA A 76 -2.19 6.31 1.04
CA ALA A 76 -2.16 7.47 1.92
C ALA A 76 -1.03 8.38 1.51
N LEU A 77 -1.37 9.62 1.21
CA LEU A 77 -0.44 10.63 0.72
C LEU A 77 -0.36 11.77 1.74
N SER A 78 0.84 12.21 2.06
CA SER A 78 1.05 13.38 2.91
C SER A 78 0.28 13.32 4.24
N VAL A 79 0.30 12.17 4.90
CA VAL A 79 -0.45 11.94 6.15
C VAL A 79 -0.04 12.95 7.23
N GLY A 80 -1.05 13.55 7.85
CA GLY A 80 -0.83 14.57 8.89
C GLY A 80 -0.60 15.98 8.34
N MET A 81 -0.62 16.16 7.02
CA MET A 81 -0.43 17.46 6.36
C MET A 81 -1.74 17.95 5.78
N PRO A 82 -1.89 19.27 5.52
CA PRO A 82 -3.14 19.81 4.94
C PRO A 82 -3.51 19.19 3.58
N THR A 83 -2.53 18.65 2.85
CA THR A 83 -2.72 18.04 1.55
C THR A 83 -2.98 16.54 1.64
N GLN A 84 -3.28 16.03 2.83
CA GLN A 84 -3.51 14.61 3.04
C GLN A 84 -4.60 14.04 2.13
N ILE A 85 -4.30 12.90 1.51
CA ILE A 85 -5.26 12.11 0.73
C ILE A 85 -5.17 10.67 1.23
N ILE A 86 -6.31 10.09 1.61
CA ILE A 86 -6.41 8.68 1.99
C ILE A 86 -7.61 8.10 1.27
N GLN A 87 -7.38 7.15 0.38
CA GLN A 87 -8.45 6.57 -0.43
C GLN A 87 -8.05 5.20 -0.95
N TYR A 88 -8.99 4.48 -1.56
CA TYR A 88 -8.66 3.23 -2.25
C TYR A 88 -7.77 3.50 -3.45
N ALA A 89 -6.82 2.61 -3.68
CA ALA A 89 -5.86 2.74 -4.77
C ALA A 89 -6.55 2.82 -6.14
N SER A 90 -7.67 2.10 -6.29
CA SER A 90 -8.45 2.12 -7.53
C SER A 90 -9.03 3.48 -7.87
N GLN A 91 -9.17 4.36 -6.89
CA GLN A 91 -9.74 5.71 -7.08
C GLN A 91 -8.69 6.76 -7.40
N TYR A 92 -7.42 6.46 -7.24
CA TYR A 92 -6.35 7.42 -7.46
C TYR A 92 -5.92 7.38 -8.92
N LYS A 93 -6.17 8.46 -9.66
CA LYS A 93 -6.00 8.49 -11.12
C LYS A 93 -4.74 9.17 -11.63
N LYS A 94 -3.93 9.74 -10.75
CA LYS A 94 -2.67 10.37 -11.15
C LYS A 94 -1.59 9.31 -11.39
N ASP A 95 -0.58 9.68 -12.18
CA ASP A 95 0.49 8.75 -12.54
C ASP A 95 1.62 8.66 -11.52
N PHE A 96 1.69 9.60 -10.60
CA PHE A 96 2.72 9.60 -9.57
C PHE A 96 2.15 10.10 -8.24
N MET A 97 2.86 9.79 -7.17
CA MET A 97 2.53 10.19 -5.81
C MET A 97 3.63 11.08 -5.23
N PRO A 98 3.33 11.88 -4.20
CA PRO A 98 4.37 12.54 -3.42
C PRO A 98 5.33 11.48 -2.85
N TYR A 99 6.59 11.89 -2.59
CA TYR A 99 7.59 10.97 -2.05
C TYR A 99 7.12 10.30 -0.76
N PHE A 100 6.55 11.07 0.15
CA PHE A 100 6.00 10.54 1.41
C PHE A 100 4.60 10.01 1.17
N SER A 101 4.54 8.81 0.60
CA SER A 101 3.30 8.11 0.31
C SER A 101 3.44 6.66 0.77
N LEU A 102 2.32 6.02 1.06
CA LEU A 102 2.32 4.61 1.43
C LEU A 102 1.10 3.90 0.85
N ILE A 103 1.25 2.59 0.74
CA ILE A 103 0.17 1.71 0.30
C ILE A 103 0.00 0.63 1.36
N LEU A 104 -1.25 0.40 1.77
CA LEU A 104 -1.61 -0.70 2.66
C LEU A 104 -2.38 -1.74 1.87
N ILE A 105 -1.96 -2.99 1.95
CA ILE A 105 -2.56 -4.09 1.20
C ILE A 105 -2.96 -5.22 2.15
N ARG A 106 -4.24 -5.60 2.12
CA ARG A 106 -4.76 -6.82 2.72
C ARG A 106 -5.19 -7.76 1.61
N PHE A 107 -4.92 -9.04 1.78
CA PHE A 107 -5.16 -10.02 0.71
C PHE A 107 -6.45 -10.81 0.88
N ASP A 108 -7.18 -10.58 1.95
CA ASP A 108 -8.46 -11.27 2.20
C ASP A 108 -9.71 -10.54 1.70
#